data_6a31c0579077ebbbba3ca38c1c56cc95
#
_entry.id   6a31c0579077ebbbba3ca38c1c56cc95
#
_cell.length_a   1.000
_cell.length_b   1.000
_cell.length_c   1.000
_cell.angle_alpha   90.00
_cell.angle_beta   90.00
_cell.angle_gamma   90.00
#
_symmetry.space_group_name_H-M   'P 1'
#
loop_
_entity.id
_entity.type
_entity.pdbx_description
1 polymer ?
#
loop_
_entity_poly.entity_id
_entity_poly.type
_entity_poly.pdbx_seq_one_letter_code
_entity_poly.pdbx_strand_id
1 'polypeptide(L)'
;MNLGRAIVFAVAAVALPLLTAAVPPGVSPGPGIRYATDAYPGFDSEDELLKPARKEPRWFGWLNGPEKDTAAEQLEYAASLESEESWKAARKAYDALVREWPTSPEAAKAQKAVADICLGKLLDSEAAFAEYRYLRDFYSAQCDYDQIVEQMYRTAELMRDEGKTVLFFRFDNTVDVRRAYEAVVLRAPGAAFAPKAMLTIASLREDEDKPETAATVYENLRSMYPDSQEAAISLYREAKARMIVLRRCEYNRERVQDMIGFLTFALGSGKLAPGEMDEVAAFRDEAKALLEEEAYNAAKFYDSRTRTKRSAKSAYQRFLDEYPASDRAPEVRRRLLELQQEEGK
;
A
#
# COMPACT_ATOMS: atom_id res chain seq x y z
N MET A 1 -16.44 12.78 67.20
CA MET A 1 -17.48 11.91 66.68
C MET A 1 -17.98 12.49 65.38
N ASN A 2 -17.50 12.06 64.26
CA ASN A 2 -18.10 12.33 62.93
C ASN A 2 -17.76 11.17 62.01
N LEU A 3 -18.75 10.34 61.74
CA LEU A 3 -18.70 9.25 60.78
C LEU A 3 -18.74 9.80 59.37
N GLY A 4 -17.64 9.69 58.65
CA GLY A 4 -17.59 9.90 57.20
C GLY A 4 -18.07 8.62 56.49
N ARG A 5 -19.22 8.71 55.82
CA ARG A 5 -19.73 7.65 54.93
C ARG A 5 -18.87 7.58 53.67
N ALA A 6 -18.10 6.51 53.49
CA ALA A 6 -17.50 6.15 52.24
C ALA A 6 -18.59 5.61 51.31
N ILE A 7 -18.86 6.30 50.20
CA ILE A 7 -19.68 5.78 49.11
C ILE A 7 -18.77 4.95 48.20
N VAL A 8 -18.95 3.65 48.28
CA VAL A 8 -18.31 2.71 47.35
C VAL A 8 -19.12 2.70 46.07
N PHE A 9 -18.59 3.28 44.99
CA PHE A 9 -19.14 3.09 43.66
C PHE A 9 -18.72 1.68 43.17
N ALA A 10 -19.67 0.76 43.21
CA ALA A 10 -19.55 -0.51 42.52
C ALA A 10 -19.70 -0.22 41.01
N VAL A 11 -18.58 -0.22 40.29
CA VAL A 11 -18.59 -0.27 38.82
C VAL A 11 -19.00 -1.68 38.44
N ALA A 12 -20.26 -1.88 38.11
CA ALA A 12 -20.74 -3.07 37.46
C ALA A 12 -20.09 -3.14 36.06
N ALA A 13 -19.10 -4.00 35.89
CA ALA A 13 -18.59 -4.38 34.59
C ALA A 13 -19.70 -5.11 33.84
N VAL A 14 -20.49 -4.38 33.07
CA VAL A 14 -21.38 -4.97 32.07
C VAL A 14 -20.47 -5.55 31.00
N ALA A 15 -20.29 -6.87 31.03
CA ALA A 15 -19.71 -7.61 29.92
C ALA A 15 -20.63 -7.41 28.72
N LEU A 16 -20.28 -6.47 27.84
CA LEU A 16 -20.90 -6.39 26.50
C LEU A 16 -20.59 -7.69 25.78
N PRO A 17 -21.62 -8.46 25.33
CA PRO A 17 -21.37 -9.53 24.39
C PRO A 17 -20.71 -8.92 23.16
N LEU A 18 -19.58 -9.45 22.74
CA LEU A 18 -19.00 -9.23 21.42
C LEU A 18 -20.04 -9.67 20.39
N LEU A 19 -20.90 -8.75 19.99
CA LEU A 19 -21.78 -8.92 18.84
C LEU A 19 -20.88 -9.00 17.62
N THR A 20 -20.51 -10.21 17.23
CA THR A 20 -19.94 -10.50 15.92
C THR A 20 -20.96 -10.00 14.90
N ALA A 21 -20.62 -8.96 14.16
CA ALA A 21 -21.44 -8.48 13.07
C ALA A 21 -21.73 -9.66 12.14
N ALA A 22 -22.97 -10.09 12.07
CA ALA A 22 -23.35 -11.31 11.38
C ALA A 22 -23.33 -11.08 9.86
N VAL A 23 -22.74 -12.02 9.13
CA VAL A 23 -23.00 -12.19 7.72
C VAL A 23 -24.51 -12.39 7.56
N PRO A 24 -25.19 -11.76 6.60
CA PRO A 24 -26.61 -11.94 6.42
C PRO A 24 -26.96 -13.43 6.28
N PRO A 25 -27.93 -13.96 7.04
CA PRO A 25 -28.31 -15.35 6.93
C PRO A 25 -28.78 -15.66 5.50
N GLY A 26 -28.23 -16.71 4.88
CA GLY A 26 -28.57 -17.16 3.54
C GLY A 26 -27.85 -16.48 2.38
N VAL A 27 -27.00 -15.45 2.65
CA VAL A 27 -26.14 -14.84 1.65
C VAL A 27 -24.71 -15.30 1.91
N SER A 28 -24.14 -16.01 0.94
CA SER A 28 -22.72 -16.37 0.98
C SER A 28 -21.92 -15.32 0.20
N PRO A 29 -20.74 -14.92 0.68
CA PRO A 29 -19.85 -14.12 -0.14
C PRO A 29 -19.55 -14.88 -1.43
N GLY A 30 -19.60 -14.18 -2.56
CA GLY A 30 -19.25 -14.76 -3.87
C GLY A 30 -17.87 -15.42 -3.82
N PRO A 31 -17.56 -16.34 -4.75
CA PRO A 31 -16.26 -16.99 -4.81
C PRO A 31 -15.19 -15.92 -5.00
N GLY A 32 -14.57 -15.51 -3.88
CA GLY A 32 -13.41 -14.65 -3.93
C GLY A 32 -12.31 -15.38 -4.70
N ILE A 33 -11.80 -14.78 -5.77
CA ILE A 33 -10.61 -15.27 -6.44
C ILE A 33 -9.50 -15.20 -5.38
N ARG A 34 -9.05 -16.35 -4.89
CA ARG A 34 -7.91 -16.44 -3.98
C ARG A 34 -6.65 -16.28 -4.82
N TYR A 35 -6.08 -15.10 -4.83
CA TYR A 35 -4.72 -14.90 -5.27
C TYR A 35 -3.81 -15.28 -4.11
N ALA A 36 -2.74 -16.03 -4.39
CA ALA A 36 -1.75 -16.34 -3.36
C ALA A 36 -1.14 -15.03 -2.82
N THR A 37 -0.91 -14.95 -1.50
CA THR A 37 -0.28 -13.80 -0.81
C THR A 37 1.04 -13.39 -1.45
N ASP A 38 1.70 -14.32 -2.15
CA ASP A 38 2.95 -14.11 -2.87
C ASP A 38 2.77 -13.34 -4.19
N ALA A 39 1.52 -13.17 -4.69
CA ALA A 39 1.27 -12.54 -5.98
C ALA A 39 1.46 -11.01 -5.95
N TYR A 40 1.31 -10.38 -4.78
CA TYR A 40 1.45 -8.94 -4.60
C TYR A 40 2.33 -8.59 -3.41
N PRO A 41 3.66 -8.86 -3.48
CA PRO A 41 4.56 -8.44 -2.44
C PRO A 41 4.47 -6.91 -2.22
N GLY A 42 4.44 -6.49 -0.97
CA GLY A 42 4.31 -5.08 -0.60
C GLY A 42 2.87 -4.59 -0.36
N PHE A 43 1.85 -5.42 -0.64
CA PHE A 43 0.48 -5.16 -0.19
C PHE A 43 0.31 -5.58 1.28
N ASP A 44 -0.75 -5.07 1.93
CA ASP A 44 -1.15 -5.58 3.24
C ASP A 44 -1.60 -7.05 3.12
N SER A 45 -1.67 -7.75 4.26
CA SER A 45 -2.04 -9.17 4.23
C SER A 45 -3.39 -9.37 3.52
N GLU A 46 -3.45 -10.33 2.61
CA GLU A 46 -4.68 -10.69 1.89
C GLU A 46 -5.82 -11.02 2.84
N ASP A 47 -5.53 -11.66 3.96
CA ASP A 47 -6.54 -11.99 4.98
C ASP A 47 -7.28 -10.76 5.48
N GLU A 48 -6.63 -9.60 5.55
CA GLU A 48 -7.26 -8.34 5.95
C GLU A 48 -8.03 -7.69 4.79
N LEU A 49 -7.41 -7.64 3.60
CA LEU A 49 -7.99 -7.03 2.40
C LEU A 49 -9.16 -7.84 1.82
N LEU A 50 -9.14 -9.16 1.96
CA LEU A 50 -10.14 -10.08 1.43
C LEU A 50 -11.25 -10.44 2.43
N LYS A 51 -11.16 -10.01 3.69
CA LYS A 51 -12.28 -10.19 4.63
C LYS A 51 -13.57 -9.67 4.03
N PRO A 52 -14.66 -10.45 4.07
CA PRO A 52 -15.97 -9.98 3.61
C PRO A 52 -16.36 -8.69 4.34
N ALA A 53 -16.92 -7.75 3.59
CA ALA A 53 -17.45 -6.52 4.17
C ALA A 53 -18.54 -6.85 5.19
N ARG A 54 -18.67 -6.02 6.22
CA ARG A 54 -19.68 -6.18 7.26
C ARG A 54 -20.44 -4.88 7.41
N LYS A 55 -21.74 -4.99 7.61
CA LYS A 55 -22.56 -3.84 8.02
C LYS A 55 -22.33 -3.54 9.49
N GLU A 56 -22.15 -2.28 9.81
CA GLU A 56 -22.06 -1.82 11.21
C GLU A 56 -23.26 -2.30 12.03
N PRO A 57 -23.06 -2.78 13.28
CA PRO A 57 -24.16 -3.16 14.14
C PRO A 57 -25.06 -1.96 14.45
N ARG A 58 -26.37 -2.14 14.42
CA ARG A 58 -27.30 -1.09 14.85
C ARG A 58 -27.37 -1.05 16.37
N TRP A 59 -26.95 0.05 16.98
CA TRP A 59 -27.02 0.26 18.45
C TRP A 59 -28.44 0.19 18.99
N PHE A 60 -29.46 0.49 18.19
CA PHE A 60 -30.88 0.39 18.52
C PHE A 60 -31.64 -0.16 17.32
N GLY A 61 -31.46 -1.46 17.02
CA GLY A 61 -32.04 -2.12 15.84
C GLY A 61 -33.56 -1.94 15.68
N TRP A 62 -34.27 -1.89 16.80
CA TRP A 62 -35.71 -1.67 16.84
C TRP A 62 -36.15 -0.25 16.42
N LEU A 63 -35.29 0.77 16.56
CA LEU A 63 -35.54 2.15 16.13
C LEU A 63 -35.28 2.40 14.64
N ASN A 64 -34.68 1.45 13.95
CA ASN A 64 -34.19 1.60 12.59
C ASN A 64 -34.62 0.42 11.69
N GLY A 65 -35.71 -0.25 12.01
CA GLY A 65 -36.31 -1.29 11.18
C GLY A 65 -36.89 -0.74 9.87
N PRO A 66 -37.37 -1.63 9.00
CA PRO A 66 -38.11 -1.21 7.81
C PRO A 66 -39.43 -0.55 8.20
N GLU A 67 -39.92 0.35 7.35
CA GLU A 67 -41.21 1.04 7.53
C GLU A 67 -42.35 0.28 6.84
N LYS A 68 -42.02 -0.71 6.05
CA LYS A 68 -42.97 -1.53 5.26
C LYS A 68 -42.79 -3.01 5.60
N ASP A 69 -43.83 -3.80 5.25
CA ASP A 69 -43.89 -5.21 5.63
C ASP A 69 -43.21 -6.13 4.61
N THR A 70 -42.96 -5.66 3.38
CA THR A 70 -42.31 -6.45 2.32
C THR A 70 -41.12 -5.72 1.72
N ALA A 71 -40.18 -6.47 1.16
CA ALA A 71 -38.97 -5.90 0.50
C ALA A 71 -39.37 -5.01 -0.70
N ALA A 72 -40.37 -5.39 -1.47
CA ALA A 72 -40.83 -4.61 -2.61
C ALA A 72 -41.40 -3.26 -2.19
N GLU A 73 -42.33 -3.25 -1.20
CA GLU A 73 -42.92 -2.02 -0.70
C GLU A 73 -41.84 -1.13 0.00
N GLN A 74 -40.89 -1.72 0.69
CA GLN A 74 -39.77 -0.98 1.32
C GLN A 74 -38.87 -0.36 0.24
N LEU A 75 -38.64 -1.04 -0.89
CA LEU A 75 -37.89 -0.50 -2.03
C LEU A 75 -38.59 0.73 -2.62
N GLU A 76 -39.92 0.62 -2.86
CA GLU A 76 -40.72 1.75 -3.35
C GLU A 76 -40.76 2.92 -2.39
N TYR A 77 -40.89 2.66 -1.09
CA TYR A 77 -40.82 3.69 -0.05
C TYR A 77 -39.46 4.39 -0.06
N ALA A 78 -38.37 3.65 -0.11
CA ALA A 78 -37.03 4.23 -0.17
C ALA A 78 -36.83 5.08 -1.45
N ALA A 79 -37.35 4.61 -2.59
CA ALA A 79 -37.32 5.35 -3.86
C ALA A 79 -38.18 6.64 -3.82
N SER A 80 -39.29 6.65 -3.10
CA SER A 80 -40.08 7.88 -2.90
C SER A 80 -39.30 8.93 -2.12
N LEU A 81 -38.59 8.52 -1.05
CA LEU A 81 -37.72 9.41 -0.27
C LEU A 81 -36.54 9.94 -1.10
N GLU A 82 -36.03 9.12 -2.02
CA GLU A 82 -34.99 9.53 -2.96
C GLU A 82 -35.52 10.59 -3.94
N SER A 83 -36.74 10.41 -4.46
CA SER A 83 -37.39 11.38 -5.36
C SER A 83 -37.70 12.71 -4.68
N GLU A 84 -37.90 12.70 -3.36
CA GLU A 84 -38.08 13.88 -2.50
C GLU A 84 -36.73 14.51 -2.08
N GLU A 85 -35.61 14.03 -2.61
CA GLU A 85 -34.24 14.46 -2.26
C GLU A 85 -33.89 14.27 -0.77
N SER A 86 -34.67 13.45 -0.07
CA SER A 86 -34.44 13.12 1.33
C SER A 86 -33.33 12.07 1.52
N TRP A 87 -32.11 12.37 1.03
CA TRP A 87 -31.00 11.44 0.84
C TRP A 87 -30.66 10.61 2.07
N LYS A 88 -30.60 11.22 3.24
CA LYS A 88 -30.28 10.50 4.50
C LYS A 88 -31.38 9.52 4.89
N ALA A 89 -32.65 9.89 4.67
CA ALA A 89 -33.80 9.04 4.94
C ALA A 89 -33.87 7.89 3.91
N ALA A 90 -33.68 8.19 2.63
CA ALA A 90 -33.62 7.21 1.56
C ALA A 90 -32.52 6.16 1.80
N ARG A 91 -31.29 6.61 2.10
CA ARG A 91 -30.18 5.71 2.46
C ARG A 91 -30.57 4.79 3.63
N LYS A 92 -31.18 5.37 4.68
CA LYS A 92 -31.59 4.59 5.85
C LYS A 92 -32.67 3.55 5.50
N ALA A 93 -33.64 3.91 4.66
CA ALA A 93 -34.72 3.03 4.23
C ALA A 93 -34.20 1.88 3.35
N TYR A 94 -33.30 2.16 2.41
CA TYR A 94 -32.60 1.14 1.61
C TYR A 94 -31.73 0.21 2.48
N ASP A 95 -30.95 0.77 3.42
CA ASP A 95 -30.14 -0.04 4.33
C ASP A 95 -31.01 -0.93 5.23
N ALA A 96 -32.18 -0.46 5.64
CA ALA A 96 -33.15 -1.27 6.38
C ALA A 96 -33.64 -2.48 5.57
N LEU A 97 -33.93 -2.29 4.28
CA LEU A 97 -34.31 -3.37 3.36
C LEU A 97 -33.21 -4.44 3.27
N VAL A 98 -31.97 -4.02 3.01
CA VAL A 98 -30.84 -4.96 2.87
C VAL A 98 -30.64 -5.78 4.15
N ARG A 99 -30.87 -5.19 5.31
CA ARG A 99 -30.68 -5.88 6.60
C ARG A 99 -31.82 -6.84 6.92
N GLU A 100 -33.05 -6.48 6.60
CA GLU A 100 -34.22 -7.30 6.91
C GLU A 100 -34.43 -8.42 5.91
N TRP A 101 -34.27 -8.12 4.61
CA TRP A 101 -34.47 -9.07 3.52
C TRP A 101 -33.23 -9.25 2.64
N PRO A 102 -32.08 -9.70 3.21
CA PRO A 102 -30.80 -9.75 2.49
C PRO A 102 -30.80 -10.70 1.28
N THR A 103 -31.72 -11.65 1.23
CA THR A 103 -31.84 -12.64 0.15
C THR A 103 -32.89 -12.27 -0.89
N SER A 104 -33.60 -11.17 -0.70
CA SER A 104 -34.61 -10.73 -1.67
C SER A 104 -33.97 -10.21 -2.96
N PRO A 105 -34.68 -10.29 -4.11
CA PRO A 105 -34.20 -9.74 -5.38
C PRO A 105 -34.03 -8.20 -5.34
N GLU A 106 -34.70 -7.53 -4.41
CA GLU A 106 -34.62 -6.09 -4.18
C GLU A 106 -33.34 -5.68 -3.45
N ALA A 107 -32.76 -6.58 -2.65
CA ALA A 107 -31.63 -6.27 -1.78
C ALA A 107 -30.39 -5.76 -2.52
N ALA A 108 -30.07 -6.35 -3.66
CA ALA A 108 -28.95 -5.92 -4.50
C ALA A 108 -29.15 -4.49 -5.03
N LYS A 109 -30.39 -4.16 -5.46
CA LYS A 109 -30.75 -2.82 -5.95
C LYS A 109 -30.68 -1.79 -4.81
N ALA A 110 -31.22 -2.14 -3.64
CA ALA A 110 -31.17 -1.31 -2.45
C ALA A 110 -29.74 -1.07 -1.99
N GLN A 111 -28.89 -2.10 -1.99
CA GLN A 111 -27.49 -1.97 -1.62
C GLN A 111 -26.72 -1.05 -2.57
N LYS A 112 -26.99 -1.17 -3.88
CA LYS A 112 -26.40 -0.26 -4.87
C LYS A 112 -26.85 1.18 -4.63
N ALA A 113 -28.14 1.41 -4.38
CA ALA A 113 -28.67 2.75 -4.08
C ALA A 113 -28.04 3.35 -2.82
N VAL A 114 -27.78 2.55 -1.76
CA VAL A 114 -27.06 3.01 -0.57
C VAL A 114 -25.68 3.52 -0.95
N ALA A 115 -24.90 2.76 -1.74
CA ALA A 115 -23.56 3.15 -2.16
C ALA A 115 -23.58 4.41 -3.03
N ASP A 116 -24.48 4.48 -4.01
CA ASP A 116 -24.63 5.61 -4.94
C ASP A 116 -25.04 6.90 -4.20
N ILE A 117 -25.94 6.81 -3.21
CA ILE A 117 -26.32 7.96 -2.36
C ILE A 117 -25.14 8.43 -1.51
N CYS A 118 -24.39 7.51 -0.89
CA CYS A 118 -23.19 7.87 -0.12
C CYS A 118 -22.20 8.63 -0.98
N LEU A 119 -21.92 8.14 -2.19
CA LEU A 119 -20.95 8.75 -3.09
C LEU A 119 -21.44 10.07 -3.67
N GLY A 120 -22.63 10.08 -4.29
CA GLY A 120 -23.07 11.18 -5.13
C GLY A 120 -23.83 12.28 -4.41
N LYS A 121 -24.43 12.00 -3.26
CA LYS A 121 -25.35 12.92 -2.56
C LYS A 121 -24.87 13.31 -1.17
N LEU A 122 -24.31 12.36 -0.43
CA LEU A 122 -23.79 12.63 0.90
C LEU A 122 -22.31 13.02 0.87
N LEU A 123 -21.63 12.79 -0.25
CA LEU A 123 -20.20 13.04 -0.45
C LEU A 123 -19.34 12.37 0.64
N ASP A 124 -19.72 11.16 1.00
CA ASP A 124 -19.03 10.32 1.99
C ASP A 124 -18.34 9.17 1.24
N SER A 125 -17.13 9.43 0.77
CA SER A 125 -16.37 8.48 -0.05
C SER A 125 -15.97 7.23 0.73
N GLU A 126 -15.67 7.34 2.03
CA GLU A 126 -15.31 6.21 2.90
C GLU A 126 -16.50 5.26 3.08
N ALA A 127 -17.69 5.82 3.41
CA ALA A 127 -18.91 5.03 3.50
C ALA A 127 -19.28 4.42 2.15
N ALA A 128 -19.18 5.18 1.05
CA ALA A 128 -19.46 4.68 -0.29
C ALA A 128 -18.57 3.49 -0.65
N PHE A 129 -17.27 3.56 -0.37
CA PHE A 129 -16.35 2.45 -0.61
C PHE A 129 -16.75 1.18 0.17
N ALA A 130 -17.11 1.34 1.44
CA ALA A 130 -17.57 0.23 2.27
C ALA A 130 -18.85 -0.41 1.72
N GLU A 131 -19.81 0.41 1.24
CA GLU A 131 -21.08 -0.07 0.70
C GLU A 131 -20.92 -0.73 -0.68
N TYR A 132 -20.06 -0.20 -1.58
CA TYR A 132 -19.71 -0.87 -2.83
C TYR A 132 -18.97 -2.19 -2.59
N ARG A 133 -18.07 -2.22 -1.58
CA ARG A 133 -17.41 -3.45 -1.18
C ARG A 133 -18.42 -4.50 -0.70
N TYR A 134 -19.42 -4.08 0.10
CA TYR A 134 -20.50 -4.97 0.53
C TYR A 134 -21.33 -5.48 -0.66
N LEU A 135 -21.71 -4.60 -1.59
CA LEU A 135 -22.42 -4.95 -2.82
C LEU A 135 -21.66 -6.03 -3.61
N ARG A 136 -20.37 -5.83 -3.81
CA ARG A 136 -19.50 -6.78 -4.50
C ARG A 136 -19.42 -8.12 -3.77
N ASP A 137 -19.24 -8.12 -2.45
CA ASP A 137 -19.01 -9.35 -1.70
C ASP A 137 -20.25 -10.23 -1.62
N PHE A 138 -21.43 -9.64 -1.55
CA PHE A 138 -22.66 -10.38 -1.32
C PHE A 138 -23.63 -10.44 -2.50
N TYR A 139 -23.53 -9.51 -3.46
CA TYR A 139 -24.49 -9.38 -4.56
C TYR A 139 -23.84 -9.37 -5.95
N SER A 140 -22.59 -9.81 -6.08
CA SER A 140 -21.86 -9.82 -7.35
C SER A 140 -22.56 -10.59 -8.47
N ALA A 141 -23.32 -11.64 -8.14
CA ALA A 141 -24.08 -12.42 -9.12
C ALA A 141 -25.31 -11.68 -9.69
N GLN A 142 -25.75 -10.60 -9.03
CA GLN A 142 -26.97 -9.83 -9.39
C GLN A 142 -26.62 -8.44 -9.95
N CYS A 143 -25.34 -8.11 -10.04
CA CYS A 143 -24.83 -6.82 -10.49
C CYS A 143 -23.71 -7.01 -11.50
N ASP A 144 -23.43 -5.98 -12.29
CA ASP A 144 -22.26 -5.91 -13.15
C ASP A 144 -20.99 -5.75 -12.27
N TYR A 145 -20.21 -6.82 -12.20
CA TYR A 145 -19.00 -6.87 -11.37
C TYR A 145 -17.98 -5.82 -11.77
N ASP A 146 -17.73 -5.65 -13.06
CA ASP A 146 -16.71 -4.72 -13.57
C ASP A 146 -17.13 -3.27 -13.25
N GLN A 147 -18.43 -2.97 -13.39
CA GLN A 147 -18.95 -1.66 -13.01
C GLN A 147 -18.79 -1.37 -11.51
N ILE A 148 -19.04 -2.36 -10.65
CA ILE A 148 -18.85 -2.18 -9.19
C ILE A 148 -17.40 -1.90 -8.87
N VAL A 149 -16.46 -2.66 -9.42
CA VAL A 149 -15.03 -2.49 -9.16
C VAL A 149 -14.52 -1.15 -9.72
N GLU A 150 -15.04 -0.71 -10.86
CA GLU A 150 -14.75 0.62 -11.40
C GLU A 150 -15.25 1.73 -10.45
N GLN A 151 -16.45 1.61 -9.89
CA GLN A 151 -16.95 2.56 -8.90
C GLN A 151 -16.10 2.54 -7.61
N MET A 152 -15.66 1.37 -7.17
CA MET A 152 -14.73 1.26 -6.04
C MET A 152 -13.42 1.99 -6.34
N TYR A 153 -12.85 1.82 -7.54
CA TYR A 153 -11.65 2.53 -7.94
C TYR A 153 -11.84 4.06 -7.92
N ARG A 154 -12.92 4.55 -8.54
CA ARG A 154 -13.28 5.98 -8.54
C ARG A 154 -13.48 6.52 -7.12
N THR A 155 -14.09 5.72 -6.26
CA THR A 155 -14.29 6.09 -4.85
C THR A 155 -12.95 6.18 -4.10
N ALA A 156 -12.01 5.27 -4.38
CA ALA A 156 -10.65 5.33 -3.81
C ALA A 156 -9.89 6.59 -4.29
N GLU A 157 -10.08 7.02 -5.56
CA GLU A 157 -9.52 8.29 -6.05
C GLU A 157 -10.09 9.49 -5.28
N LEU A 158 -11.40 9.52 -5.03
CA LEU A 158 -12.03 10.58 -4.23
C LEU A 158 -11.55 10.57 -2.77
N MET A 159 -11.45 9.40 -2.13
CA MET A 159 -10.90 9.28 -0.78
C MET A 159 -9.49 9.86 -0.68
N ARG A 160 -8.66 9.65 -1.72
CA ARG A 160 -7.31 10.23 -1.78
C ARG A 160 -7.34 11.75 -1.88
N ASP A 161 -8.22 12.29 -2.73
CA ASP A 161 -8.27 13.73 -3.02
C ASP A 161 -8.92 14.53 -1.87
N GLU A 162 -9.91 13.95 -1.20
CA GLU A 162 -10.63 14.61 -0.09
C GLU A 162 -9.80 14.66 1.19
N GLY A 163 -9.04 13.60 1.49
CA GLY A 163 -8.40 13.42 2.80
C GLY A 163 -9.42 13.30 3.94
N LYS A 164 -8.98 12.93 5.11
CA LYS A 164 -9.84 12.80 6.29
C LYS A 164 -9.92 14.12 7.06
N THR A 165 -11.06 14.80 7.02
CA THR A 165 -11.28 16.06 7.76
C THR A 165 -12.26 15.84 8.89
N VAL A 166 -11.82 16.03 10.14
CA VAL A 166 -12.68 15.97 11.34
C VAL A 166 -12.53 17.28 12.12
N LEU A 167 -13.63 17.97 12.39
CA LEU A 167 -13.66 19.21 13.18
C LEU A 167 -12.59 20.24 12.73
N PHE A 168 -12.50 20.52 11.42
CA PHE A 168 -11.55 21.47 10.81
C PHE A 168 -10.07 20.99 10.77
N PHE A 169 -9.74 19.82 11.29
CA PHE A 169 -8.43 19.22 11.16
C PHE A 169 -8.43 18.15 10.07
N ARG A 170 -7.46 18.23 9.16
CA ARG A 170 -7.22 17.19 8.15
C ARG A 170 -6.36 16.11 8.78
N PHE A 171 -6.88 14.90 8.88
CA PHE A 171 -6.16 13.73 9.34
C PHE A 171 -5.59 12.97 8.14
N ASP A 172 -4.47 12.32 8.37
CA ASP A 172 -3.87 11.42 7.40
C ASP A 172 -4.73 10.15 7.27
N ASN A 173 -5.25 9.90 6.06
CA ASN A 173 -5.98 8.69 5.70
C ASN A 173 -5.21 7.82 4.71
N THR A 174 -3.91 8.06 4.54
CA THR A 174 -3.04 7.39 3.56
C THR A 174 -3.17 5.87 3.62
N VAL A 175 -3.20 5.29 4.82
CA VAL A 175 -3.34 3.84 5.01
C VAL A 175 -4.70 3.33 4.52
N ASP A 176 -5.79 4.01 4.82
CA ASP A 176 -7.14 3.58 4.42
C ASP A 176 -7.33 3.70 2.91
N VAL A 177 -6.83 4.79 2.32
CA VAL A 177 -6.81 5.02 0.87
C VAL A 177 -5.98 3.95 0.16
N ARG A 178 -4.79 3.66 0.66
CA ARG A 178 -3.92 2.63 0.08
C ARG A 178 -4.59 1.26 0.11
N ARG A 179 -5.19 0.87 1.25
CA ARG A 179 -5.93 -0.39 1.37
C ARG A 179 -7.11 -0.45 0.41
N ALA A 180 -7.76 0.68 0.15
CA ALA A 180 -8.82 0.74 -0.85
C ALA A 180 -8.29 0.41 -2.25
N TYR A 181 -7.17 1.01 -2.67
CA TYR A 181 -6.53 0.69 -3.95
C TYR A 181 -6.03 -0.76 -4.01
N GLU A 182 -5.40 -1.27 -2.96
CA GLU A 182 -4.96 -2.67 -2.86
C GLU A 182 -6.13 -3.63 -3.05
N ALA A 183 -7.26 -3.38 -2.35
CA ALA A 183 -8.47 -4.19 -2.49
C ALA A 183 -9.06 -4.16 -3.89
N VAL A 184 -8.96 -3.04 -4.60
CA VAL A 184 -9.41 -2.90 -5.99
C VAL A 184 -8.51 -3.69 -6.95
N VAL A 185 -7.17 -3.53 -6.84
CA VAL A 185 -6.20 -4.23 -7.70
C VAL A 185 -6.31 -5.76 -7.53
N LEU A 186 -6.43 -6.24 -6.29
CA LEU A 186 -6.60 -7.66 -6.00
C LEU A 186 -7.85 -8.27 -6.64
N ARG A 187 -8.87 -7.46 -6.88
CA ARG A 187 -10.14 -7.93 -7.43
C ARG A 187 -10.25 -7.81 -8.94
N ALA A 188 -9.55 -6.86 -9.52
CA ALA A 188 -9.58 -6.61 -10.97
C ALA A 188 -8.17 -6.30 -11.50
N PRO A 189 -7.22 -7.27 -11.42
CA PRO A 189 -5.87 -7.05 -11.90
C PRO A 189 -5.78 -6.83 -13.42
N GLY A 190 -6.78 -7.30 -14.18
CA GLY A 190 -6.87 -7.08 -15.63
C GLY A 190 -7.52 -5.77 -16.03
N ALA A 191 -7.99 -4.96 -15.09
CA ALA A 191 -8.67 -3.70 -15.41
C ALA A 191 -7.69 -2.63 -15.92
N ALA A 192 -8.17 -1.77 -16.82
CA ALA A 192 -7.35 -0.70 -17.41
C ALA A 192 -6.76 0.28 -16.37
N PHE A 193 -7.41 0.43 -15.23
CA PHE A 193 -6.96 1.28 -14.13
C PHE A 193 -5.93 0.59 -13.19
N ALA A 194 -5.74 -0.74 -13.29
CA ALA A 194 -4.89 -1.48 -12.35
C ALA A 194 -3.42 -0.99 -12.32
N PRO A 195 -2.75 -0.70 -13.46
CA PRO A 195 -1.40 -0.13 -13.44
C PRO A 195 -1.34 1.22 -12.70
N LYS A 196 -2.31 2.10 -12.95
CA LYS A 196 -2.39 3.41 -12.27
C LYS A 196 -2.66 3.26 -10.76
N ALA A 197 -3.52 2.33 -10.40
CA ALA A 197 -3.77 2.00 -8.99
C ALA A 197 -2.51 1.50 -8.29
N MET A 198 -1.73 0.61 -8.92
CA MET A 198 -0.45 0.13 -8.36
C MET A 198 0.58 1.25 -8.23
N LEU A 199 0.67 2.14 -9.21
CA LEU A 199 1.55 3.32 -9.12
C LEU A 199 1.16 4.19 -7.93
N THR A 200 -0.14 4.37 -7.70
CA THR A 200 -0.67 5.12 -6.55
C THR A 200 -0.35 4.42 -5.22
N ILE A 201 -0.53 3.10 -5.13
CA ILE A 201 -0.17 2.32 -3.93
C ILE A 201 1.30 2.52 -3.58
N ALA A 202 2.21 2.42 -4.57
CA ALA A 202 3.63 2.61 -4.34
C ALA A 202 3.95 4.05 -3.86
N SER A 203 3.30 5.06 -4.43
CA SER A 203 3.45 6.45 -3.97
C SER A 203 2.96 6.64 -2.53
N LEU A 204 1.83 6.03 -2.17
CA LEU A 204 1.32 6.08 -0.79
C LEU A 204 2.25 5.36 0.20
N ARG A 205 2.97 4.31 -0.24
CA ARG A 205 4.03 3.67 0.57
C ARG A 205 5.23 4.59 0.76
N GLU A 206 5.58 5.41 -0.22
CA GLU A 206 6.59 6.48 -0.05
C GLU A 206 6.13 7.51 0.99
N ASP A 207 4.86 7.94 0.93
CA ASP A 207 4.27 8.88 1.88
C ASP A 207 4.21 8.32 3.32
N GLU A 208 4.05 6.99 3.45
CA GLU A 208 4.15 6.26 4.74
C GLU A 208 5.60 6.10 5.25
N ASP A 209 6.60 6.64 4.56
CA ASP A 209 8.03 6.45 4.82
C ASP A 209 8.47 4.97 4.79
N LYS A 210 7.92 4.19 3.85
CA LYS A 210 8.22 2.76 3.63
C LYS A 210 8.83 2.53 2.25
N PRO A 211 10.05 3.05 1.98
CA PRO A 211 10.65 2.97 0.64
C PRO A 211 10.96 1.54 0.19
N GLU A 212 11.22 0.60 1.12
CA GLU A 212 11.43 -0.81 0.80
C GLU A 212 10.18 -1.41 0.14
N THR A 213 9.04 -1.17 0.78
CA THR A 213 7.75 -1.68 0.29
C THR A 213 7.34 -0.98 -1.00
N ALA A 214 7.59 0.34 -1.10
CA ALA A 214 7.34 1.10 -2.32
C ALA A 214 8.15 0.53 -3.50
N ALA A 215 9.44 0.25 -3.32
CA ALA A 215 10.30 -0.34 -4.34
C ALA A 215 9.75 -1.70 -4.82
N THR A 216 9.29 -2.54 -3.90
CA THR A 216 8.69 -3.84 -4.22
C THR A 216 7.40 -3.68 -5.05
N VAL A 217 6.54 -2.72 -4.71
CA VAL A 217 5.30 -2.47 -5.49
C VAL A 217 5.63 -1.92 -6.88
N TYR A 218 6.63 -1.06 -7.04
CA TYR A 218 7.09 -0.58 -8.35
C TYR A 218 7.64 -1.71 -9.22
N GLU A 219 8.43 -2.62 -8.64
CA GLU A 219 8.93 -3.81 -9.33
C GLU A 219 7.80 -4.71 -9.81
N ASN A 220 6.81 -4.97 -8.96
CA ASN A 220 5.62 -5.74 -9.31
C ASN A 220 4.81 -5.09 -10.44
N LEU A 221 4.62 -3.77 -10.39
CA LEU A 221 3.93 -3.03 -11.44
C LEU A 221 4.62 -3.24 -12.79
N ARG A 222 5.95 -3.14 -12.86
CA ARG A 222 6.69 -3.37 -14.11
C ARG A 222 6.63 -4.83 -14.59
N SER A 223 6.60 -5.77 -13.65
CA SER A 223 6.50 -7.19 -13.97
C SER A 223 5.14 -7.58 -14.52
N MET A 224 4.07 -7.04 -13.93
CA MET A 224 2.69 -7.38 -14.29
C MET A 224 2.18 -6.60 -15.50
N TYR A 225 2.61 -5.35 -15.67
CA TYR A 225 2.13 -4.44 -16.72
C TYR A 225 3.28 -3.80 -17.49
N PRO A 226 4.17 -4.58 -18.12
CA PRO A 226 5.43 -4.08 -18.70
C PRO A 226 5.23 -3.03 -19.80
N ASP A 227 4.10 -3.07 -20.50
CA ASP A 227 3.77 -2.18 -21.61
C ASP A 227 2.98 -0.92 -21.19
N SER A 228 2.65 -0.78 -19.89
CA SER A 228 1.92 0.40 -19.40
C SER A 228 2.83 1.61 -19.28
N GLN A 229 2.24 2.81 -19.39
CA GLN A 229 2.95 4.06 -19.15
C GLN A 229 3.44 4.14 -17.69
N GLU A 230 2.66 3.63 -16.76
CA GLU A 230 2.96 3.57 -15.34
C GLU A 230 4.20 2.72 -15.04
N ALA A 231 4.44 1.66 -15.81
CA ALA A 231 5.65 0.85 -15.69
C ALA A 231 6.93 1.63 -16.06
N ALA A 232 6.86 2.54 -17.03
CA ALA A 232 7.98 3.42 -17.34
C ALA A 232 8.26 4.40 -16.20
N ILE A 233 7.20 5.04 -15.66
CA ILE A 233 7.30 5.96 -14.52
C ILE A 233 7.83 5.26 -13.28
N SER A 234 7.40 4.02 -13.03
CA SER A 234 7.79 3.24 -11.85
C SER A 234 9.28 2.93 -11.80
N LEU A 235 9.94 2.79 -12.95
CA LEU A 235 11.37 2.47 -13.02
C LEU A 235 12.26 3.52 -12.33
N TYR A 236 11.99 4.78 -12.62
CA TYR A 236 12.69 5.90 -11.97
C TYR A 236 12.36 6.01 -10.48
N ARG A 237 11.08 5.90 -10.13
CA ARG A 237 10.65 5.97 -8.72
C ARG A 237 11.22 4.81 -7.89
N GLU A 238 11.28 3.62 -8.47
CA GLU A 238 11.92 2.47 -7.82
C GLU A 238 13.41 2.74 -7.58
N ALA A 239 14.13 3.33 -8.54
CA ALA A 239 15.53 3.70 -8.36
C ALA A 239 15.72 4.65 -7.17
N LYS A 240 14.85 5.65 -7.02
CA LYS A 240 14.85 6.57 -5.87
C LYS A 240 14.57 5.84 -4.56
N ALA A 241 13.51 5.03 -4.52
CA ALA A 241 13.13 4.30 -3.32
C ALA A 241 14.25 3.34 -2.87
N ARG A 242 14.84 2.57 -3.78
CA ARG A 242 15.98 1.67 -3.50
C ARG A 242 17.21 2.44 -3.03
N MET A 243 17.47 3.65 -3.57
CA MET A 243 18.57 4.49 -3.11
C MET A 243 18.36 5.01 -1.67
N ILE A 244 17.13 5.39 -1.32
CA ILE A 244 16.78 5.77 0.05
C ILE A 244 17.06 4.59 1.01
N VAL A 245 16.64 3.38 0.63
CA VAL A 245 16.89 2.16 1.40
C VAL A 245 18.40 1.92 1.58
N LEU A 246 19.17 2.02 0.49
CA LEU A 246 20.61 1.81 0.52
C LEU A 246 21.32 2.78 1.49
N ARG A 247 20.91 4.05 1.50
CA ARG A 247 21.46 5.08 2.38
C ARG A 247 21.08 4.90 3.86
N ARG A 248 19.94 4.26 4.14
CA ARG A 248 19.45 4.03 5.51
C ARG A 248 19.98 2.76 6.16
N CYS A 249 20.33 1.77 5.36
CA CYS A 249 20.79 0.48 5.84
C CYS A 249 22.30 0.48 6.16
N GLU A 250 22.70 -0.43 7.07
CA GLU A 250 24.11 -0.76 7.21
C GLU A 250 24.70 -1.26 5.89
N TYR A 251 25.99 -0.93 5.67
CA TYR A 251 26.69 -1.34 4.47
C TYR A 251 26.67 -2.86 4.28
N ASN A 252 26.22 -3.29 3.10
CA ASN A 252 26.28 -4.68 2.66
C ASN A 252 26.70 -4.70 1.19
N ARG A 253 27.86 -5.35 0.90
CA ARG A 253 28.48 -5.39 -0.43
C ARG A 253 27.52 -5.97 -1.49
N GLU A 254 26.85 -7.07 -1.18
CA GLU A 254 25.92 -7.73 -2.11
C GLU A 254 24.78 -6.79 -2.49
N ARG A 255 24.17 -6.12 -1.49
CA ARG A 255 23.11 -5.15 -1.71
C ARG A 255 23.53 -3.95 -2.58
N VAL A 256 24.78 -3.48 -2.40
CA VAL A 256 25.33 -2.41 -3.23
C VAL A 256 25.55 -2.90 -4.68
N GLN A 257 26.05 -4.13 -4.85
CA GLN A 257 26.23 -4.73 -6.19
C GLN A 257 24.90 -4.93 -6.91
N ASP A 258 23.88 -5.43 -6.23
CA ASP A 258 22.52 -5.57 -6.77
C ASP A 258 21.95 -4.22 -7.20
N MET A 259 22.16 -3.18 -6.38
CA MET A 259 21.74 -1.83 -6.71
C MET A 259 22.43 -1.30 -7.97
N ILE A 260 23.73 -1.50 -8.11
CA ILE A 260 24.48 -1.12 -9.33
C ILE A 260 23.96 -1.86 -10.56
N GLY A 261 23.67 -3.17 -10.42
CA GLY A 261 23.06 -3.98 -11.47
C GLY A 261 21.71 -3.42 -11.90
N PHE A 262 20.83 -3.13 -10.94
CA PHE A 262 19.52 -2.55 -11.22
C PHE A 262 19.61 -1.16 -11.89
N LEU A 263 20.47 -0.26 -11.38
CA LEU A 263 20.64 1.08 -11.97
C LEU A 263 21.24 1.02 -13.40
N THR A 264 22.13 0.05 -13.65
CA THR A 264 22.68 -0.18 -14.99
C THR A 264 21.60 -0.67 -15.95
N PHE A 265 20.73 -1.58 -15.50
CA PHE A 265 19.55 -2.01 -16.25
C PHE A 265 18.61 -0.82 -16.53
N ALA A 266 18.32 -0.01 -15.54
CA ALA A 266 17.44 1.14 -15.69
C ALA A 266 17.96 2.13 -16.75
N LEU A 267 19.24 2.45 -16.70
CA LEU A 267 19.90 3.31 -17.69
C LEU A 267 19.89 2.72 -19.12
N GLY A 268 20.00 1.40 -19.25
CA GLY A 268 19.96 0.70 -20.54
C GLY A 268 18.56 0.47 -21.09
N SER A 269 17.51 0.72 -20.33
CA SER A 269 16.11 0.40 -20.67
C SER A 269 15.52 1.26 -21.78
N GLY A 270 16.04 2.47 -21.99
CA GLY A 270 15.46 3.49 -22.89
C GLY A 270 14.12 4.06 -22.42
N LYS A 271 13.71 3.79 -21.17
CA LYS A 271 12.41 4.23 -20.61
C LYS A 271 12.52 5.50 -19.75
N LEU A 272 13.73 5.93 -19.39
CA LEU A 272 13.97 7.10 -18.55
C LEU A 272 13.99 8.39 -19.39
N ALA A 273 13.43 9.47 -18.86
CA ALA A 273 13.60 10.80 -19.41
C ALA A 273 15.05 11.30 -19.22
N PRO A 274 15.54 12.25 -20.03
CA PRO A 274 16.94 12.72 -19.95
C PRO A 274 17.37 13.13 -18.53
N GLY A 275 16.55 13.94 -17.83
CA GLY A 275 16.86 14.35 -16.45
C GLY A 275 16.83 13.20 -15.45
N GLU A 276 15.98 12.20 -15.65
CA GLU A 276 15.94 10.98 -14.84
C GLU A 276 17.18 10.11 -15.09
N MET A 277 17.66 10.05 -16.34
CA MET A 277 18.89 9.34 -16.68
C MET A 277 20.09 9.91 -15.93
N ASP A 278 20.22 11.25 -15.88
CA ASP A 278 21.31 11.92 -15.18
C ASP A 278 21.28 11.61 -13.68
N GLU A 279 20.09 11.63 -13.04
CA GLU A 279 19.93 11.33 -11.62
C GLU A 279 20.22 9.84 -11.32
N VAL A 280 19.72 8.93 -12.16
CA VAL A 280 19.99 7.48 -12.02
C VAL A 280 21.47 7.15 -12.26
N ALA A 281 22.14 7.86 -13.16
CA ALA A 281 23.58 7.73 -13.37
C ALA A 281 24.35 8.20 -12.11
N ALA A 282 23.94 9.32 -11.52
CA ALA A 282 24.54 9.79 -10.26
C ALA A 282 24.35 8.80 -9.11
N PHE A 283 23.17 8.17 -8.99
CA PHE A 283 22.93 7.09 -8.01
C PHE A 283 23.85 5.89 -8.22
N ARG A 284 24.05 5.49 -9.48
CA ARG A 284 24.98 4.38 -9.80
C ARG A 284 26.41 4.73 -9.42
N ASP A 285 26.84 5.94 -9.68
CA ASP A 285 28.20 6.38 -9.38
C ASP A 285 28.40 6.53 -7.84
N GLU A 286 27.38 6.98 -7.11
CA GLU A 286 27.37 6.94 -5.64
C GLU A 286 27.49 5.51 -5.10
N ALA A 287 26.70 4.57 -5.64
CA ALA A 287 26.77 3.16 -5.23
C ALA A 287 28.15 2.53 -5.53
N LYS A 288 28.76 2.87 -6.68
CA LYS A 288 30.14 2.43 -7.00
C LYS A 288 31.15 3.00 -6.03
N ALA A 289 31.01 4.26 -5.63
CA ALA A 289 31.91 4.88 -4.66
C ALA A 289 31.89 4.17 -3.30
N LEU A 290 30.74 3.59 -2.88
CA LEU A 290 30.67 2.80 -1.65
C LEU A 290 31.51 1.51 -1.73
N LEU A 291 31.53 0.82 -2.88
CA LEU A 291 32.38 -0.36 -3.10
C LEU A 291 33.86 0.02 -3.11
N GLU A 292 34.19 1.13 -3.75
CA GLU A 292 35.57 1.64 -3.79
C GLU A 292 36.06 2.00 -2.37
N GLU A 293 35.22 2.67 -1.60
CA GLU A 293 35.50 3.04 -0.21
C GLU A 293 35.74 1.81 0.67
N GLU A 294 34.89 0.81 0.54
CA GLU A 294 35.05 -0.46 1.27
C GLU A 294 36.37 -1.15 0.94
N ALA A 295 36.70 -1.26 -0.36
CA ALA A 295 37.94 -1.89 -0.81
C ALA A 295 39.19 -1.14 -0.28
N TYR A 296 39.15 0.20 -0.31
CA TYR A 296 40.22 1.02 0.24
C TYR A 296 40.36 0.85 1.77
N ASN A 297 39.23 0.91 2.49
CA ASN A 297 39.20 0.75 3.94
C ASN A 297 39.67 -0.64 4.38
N ALA A 298 39.32 -1.69 3.63
CA ALA A 298 39.83 -3.03 3.87
C ALA A 298 41.35 -3.11 3.71
N ALA A 299 41.94 -2.47 2.70
CA ALA A 299 43.39 -2.42 2.52
C ALA A 299 44.07 -1.67 3.64
N LYS A 300 43.56 -0.51 4.07
CA LYS A 300 44.06 0.26 5.22
C LYS A 300 43.96 -0.50 6.53
N PHE A 301 42.89 -1.25 6.75
CA PHE A 301 42.74 -2.08 7.93
C PHE A 301 43.86 -3.13 8.05
N TYR A 302 44.18 -3.82 6.96
CA TYR A 302 45.31 -4.76 6.96
C TYR A 302 46.67 -4.06 7.14
N ASP A 303 46.85 -2.89 6.54
CA ASP A 303 48.08 -2.12 6.63
C ASP A 303 48.39 -1.58 8.05
N SER A 304 47.33 -1.23 8.79
CA SER A 304 47.48 -0.74 10.17
C SER A 304 48.07 -1.78 11.15
N ARG A 305 48.14 -3.06 10.75
CA ARG A 305 48.59 -4.17 11.62
C ARG A 305 49.89 -4.77 11.13
N THR A 306 50.91 -4.83 12.00
CA THR A 306 52.25 -5.33 11.65
C THR A 306 52.24 -6.78 11.11
N ARG A 307 51.34 -7.65 11.63
CA ARG A 307 51.27 -9.06 11.24
C ARG A 307 50.57 -9.32 9.91
N THR A 308 49.91 -8.30 9.31
CA THR A 308 49.05 -8.44 8.11
C THR A 308 49.58 -7.68 6.88
N LYS A 309 50.87 -7.30 6.88
CA LYS A 309 51.51 -6.55 5.78
C LYS A 309 51.35 -7.24 4.41
N ARG A 310 51.50 -8.58 4.36
CA ARG A 310 51.31 -9.35 3.13
C ARG A 310 49.84 -9.26 2.64
N SER A 311 48.86 -9.30 3.56
CA SER A 311 47.45 -9.12 3.23
C SER A 311 47.18 -7.70 2.77
N ALA A 312 47.82 -6.69 3.36
CA ALA A 312 47.73 -5.30 2.94
C ALA A 312 48.18 -5.12 1.48
N LYS A 313 49.34 -5.71 1.10
CA LYS A 313 49.81 -5.67 -0.29
C LYS A 313 48.83 -6.28 -1.27
N SER A 314 48.29 -7.46 -0.94
CA SER A 314 47.28 -8.11 -1.80
C SER A 314 46.00 -7.26 -1.91
N ALA A 315 45.57 -6.61 -0.81
CA ALA A 315 44.40 -5.77 -0.79
C ALA A 315 44.62 -4.47 -1.60
N TYR A 316 45.75 -3.82 -1.46
CA TYR A 316 46.08 -2.63 -2.27
C TYR A 316 46.27 -2.96 -3.74
N GLN A 317 46.85 -4.13 -4.09
CA GLN A 317 46.96 -4.57 -5.48
C GLN A 317 45.57 -4.78 -6.07
N ARG A 318 44.67 -5.49 -5.35
CA ARG A 318 43.27 -5.69 -5.78
C ARG A 318 42.55 -4.37 -5.96
N PHE A 319 42.75 -3.41 -5.06
CA PHE A 319 42.15 -2.08 -5.21
C PHE A 319 42.58 -1.42 -6.52
N LEU A 320 43.88 -1.45 -6.85
CA LEU A 320 44.37 -0.88 -8.10
C LEU A 320 43.87 -1.61 -9.34
N ASP A 321 43.66 -2.92 -9.25
CA ASP A 321 43.13 -3.75 -10.35
C ASP A 321 41.63 -3.46 -10.57
N GLU A 322 40.87 -3.30 -9.50
CA GLU A 322 39.42 -3.01 -9.56
C GLU A 322 39.12 -1.52 -9.83
N TYR A 323 39.93 -0.60 -9.30
CA TYR A 323 39.72 0.85 -9.38
C TYR A 323 40.96 1.62 -9.90
N PRO A 324 41.43 1.32 -11.14
CA PRO A 324 42.66 1.94 -11.65
C PRO A 324 42.57 3.45 -11.87
N ALA A 325 41.36 3.97 -12.08
CA ALA A 325 41.06 5.40 -12.30
C ALA A 325 40.63 6.16 -11.02
N SER A 326 40.69 5.50 -9.86
CA SER A 326 40.34 6.12 -8.57
C SER A 326 41.25 7.30 -8.26
N ASP A 327 40.68 8.35 -7.68
CA ASP A 327 41.46 9.49 -7.14
C ASP A 327 42.47 9.05 -6.03
N ARG A 328 42.20 7.89 -5.41
CA ARG A 328 43.06 7.27 -4.38
C ARG A 328 44.19 6.41 -4.99
N ALA A 329 44.12 6.08 -6.28
CA ALA A 329 45.08 5.19 -6.92
C ALA A 329 46.57 5.69 -6.81
N PRO A 330 46.88 7.00 -6.92
CA PRO A 330 48.25 7.47 -6.73
C PRO A 330 48.80 7.23 -5.30
N GLU A 331 47.96 7.46 -4.28
CA GLU A 331 48.30 7.19 -2.88
C GLU A 331 48.52 5.70 -2.66
N VAL A 332 47.60 4.85 -3.16
CA VAL A 332 47.69 3.40 -2.99
C VAL A 332 48.95 2.85 -3.69
N ARG A 333 49.27 3.31 -4.91
CA ARG A 333 50.51 2.91 -5.60
C ARG A 333 51.77 3.26 -4.78
N ARG A 334 51.83 4.46 -4.24
CA ARG A 334 52.95 4.87 -3.37
C ARG A 334 53.06 3.93 -2.17
N ARG A 335 51.96 3.68 -1.46
CA ARG A 335 51.99 2.84 -0.25
C ARG A 335 52.34 1.38 -0.56
N LEU A 336 51.88 0.87 -1.70
CA LEU A 336 52.25 -0.46 -2.16
C LEU A 336 53.77 -0.60 -2.41
N LEU A 337 54.42 0.40 -3.00
CA LEU A 337 55.84 0.45 -3.20
C LEU A 337 56.64 0.46 -1.88
N GLU A 338 56.19 1.26 -0.90
CA GLU A 338 56.78 1.28 0.44
C GLU A 338 56.74 -0.08 1.13
N LEU A 339 55.58 -0.75 1.08
CA LEU A 339 55.39 -2.10 1.64
C LEU A 339 56.24 -3.17 0.93
N GLN A 340 56.55 -2.99 -0.37
CA GLN A 340 57.47 -3.88 -1.11
C GLN A 340 58.93 -3.70 -0.65
N GLN A 341 59.33 -2.45 -0.32
CA GLN A 341 60.68 -2.15 0.19
C GLN A 341 60.86 -2.58 1.65
N GLU A 342 59.79 -2.55 2.46
CA GLU A 342 59.82 -3.00 3.86
C GLU A 342 60.12 -4.53 3.99
N GLU A 343 59.67 -5.36 3.02
CA GLU A 343 59.92 -6.80 3.01
C GLU A 343 61.32 -7.21 2.49
N GLY A 344 61.97 -6.34 1.73
CA GLY A 344 63.30 -6.61 1.19
C GLY A 344 64.45 -6.28 2.19
N LYS A 345 64.10 -5.77 3.37
CA LYS A 345 65.05 -5.51 4.48
C LYS A 345 64.89 -6.54 5.58
#